data_8a53bfaf9c20933e19f3fe6f5c6753aa
#
_entry.id   8a53bfaf9c20933e19f3fe6f5c6753aa
#
_cell.length_a   1.000
_cell.length_b   1.000
_cell.length_c   1.000
_cell.angle_alpha   90.00
_cell.angle_beta   90.00
_cell.angle_gamma   90.00
#
_symmetry.space_group_name_H-M   'P 1'
#
loop_
_entity.id
_entity.type
_entity.pdbx_description
1 polymer ?
#
loop_
_entity_poly.entity_id
_entity_poly.type
_entity_poly.pdbx_seq_one_letter_code
_entity_poly.pdbx_strand_id
1 'polypeptide(L)'
;MRRSIAKFDFKGETAVKVENLDLFYGEFQALKKINMEIRAREITAFIGPSGCGKSTLLKTFNRMNDLVDGCRIEGKVEVGGQDIFGNIDVSELRKNVGMVFQKPNPFAMSIYDNICFGPRTFGIRKKSQLDEIVETSLRKAAMWEEVKDRLNRNAAGLSGGQQQRLCIARSLAVEPEILLMDEPTSALDPISTGKIEELVLQLKENYTIVIVTHNMQQATRIADKTAFFLLGEMVEFGPTELLFSAPKDKRCENYISGRFG
;
A
#
# COMPACT_ATOMS: atom_id res chain seq x y z
N MET A 1 24.03 26.84 6.93
CA MET A 1 22.58 26.96 6.72
C MET A 1 21.99 25.54 6.74
N ARG A 2 21.22 25.15 7.77
CA ARG A 2 20.46 23.89 7.73
C ARG A 2 19.33 24.12 6.70
N ARG A 3 19.36 23.39 5.57
CA ARG A 3 18.24 23.40 4.62
C ARG A 3 17.02 22.85 5.39
N SER A 4 15.94 23.61 5.40
CA SER A 4 14.66 23.15 5.96
C SER A 4 14.27 21.86 5.27
N ILE A 5 14.02 20.79 6.05
CA ILE A 5 13.47 19.54 5.53
C ILE A 5 12.05 19.85 5.06
N ALA A 6 11.71 19.45 3.85
CA ALA A 6 10.39 19.67 3.29
C ALA A 6 9.33 18.84 4.06
N LYS A 7 8.17 19.45 4.33
CA LYS A 7 7.06 18.78 5.03
C LYS A 7 6.03 18.28 4.02
N PHE A 8 5.53 17.09 4.24
CA PHE A 8 4.43 16.51 3.46
C PHE A 8 3.12 17.26 3.75
N ASP A 9 2.34 17.53 2.70
CA ASP A 9 1.01 18.13 2.78
C ASP A 9 0.00 17.27 2.01
N PHE A 10 -0.91 16.63 2.73
CA PHE A 10 -1.94 15.77 2.18
C PHE A 10 -3.33 16.43 2.14
N LYS A 11 -3.40 17.75 2.31
CA LYS A 11 -4.68 18.49 2.23
C LYS A 11 -5.18 18.68 0.80
N GLY A 12 -4.31 18.48 -0.19
CA GLY A 12 -4.67 18.55 -1.61
C GLY A 12 -5.45 17.33 -2.09
N GLU A 13 -6.02 17.44 -3.30
CA GLU A 13 -6.75 16.33 -3.94
C GLU A 13 -5.82 15.21 -4.42
N THR A 14 -4.54 15.50 -4.67
CA THR A 14 -3.54 14.54 -5.18
C THR A 14 -2.66 14.05 -4.04
N ALA A 15 -2.70 12.74 -3.76
CA ALA A 15 -1.84 12.11 -2.77
C ALA A 15 -0.48 11.71 -3.34
N VAL A 16 -0.46 11.19 -4.58
CA VAL A 16 0.76 10.77 -5.28
C VAL A 16 0.70 11.25 -6.73
N LYS A 17 1.80 11.83 -7.21
CA LYS A 17 1.99 12.20 -8.61
C LYS A 17 3.28 11.60 -9.14
N VAL A 18 3.21 10.96 -10.28
CA VAL A 18 4.34 10.31 -10.96
C VAL A 18 4.50 10.91 -12.35
N GLU A 19 5.71 11.37 -12.67
CA GLU A 19 6.03 12.01 -13.95
C GLU A 19 7.25 11.35 -14.57
N ASN A 20 7.07 10.73 -15.74
CA ASN A 20 8.10 10.10 -16.58
C ASN A 20 9.03 9.17 -15.78
N LEU A 21 8.45 8.33 -14.93
CA LEU A 21 9.21 7.45 -14.06
C LEU A 21 9.74 6.24 -14.84
N ASP A 22 11.06 6.13 -14.90
CA ASP A 22 11.80 4.94 -15.32
C ASP A 22 12.48 4.32 -14.09
N LEU A 23 12.46 2.99 -13.98
CA LEU A 23 13.14 2.28 -12.90
C LEU A 23 13.89 1.06 -13.45
N PHE A 24 15.12 0.90 -12.99
CA PHE A 24 16.03 -0.15 -13.43
C PHE A 24 16.55 -0.95 -12.21
N TYR A 25 16.68 -2.25 -12.39
CA TYR A 25 17.46 -3.14 -11.51
C TYR A 25 18.66 -3.64 -12.31
N GLY A 26 19.84 -3.03 -12.07
CA GLY A 26 21.00 -3.20 -12.94
C GLY A 26 20.67 -2.73 -14.36
N GLU A 27 20.76 -3.63 -15.35
CA GLU A 27 20.43 -3.35 -16.75
C GLU A 27 18.94 -3.58 -17.09
N PHE A 28 18.21 -4.29 -16.23
CA PHE A 28 16.79 -4.60 -16.48
C PHE A 28 15.89 -3.41 -16.16
N GLN A 29 15.20 -2.89 -17.16
CA GLN A 29 14.22 -1.83 -16.99
C GLN A 29 12.86 -2.40 -16.54
N ALA A 30 12.54 -2.19 -15.27
CA ALA A 30 11.33 -2.70 -14.64
C ALA A 30 10.11 -1.80 -14.82
N LEU A 31 10.31 -0.47 -14.94
CA LEU A 31 9.26 0.51 -15.22
C LEU A 31 9.69 1.44 -16.35
N LYS A 32 8.73 1.80 -17.23
CA LYS A 32 8.97 2.56 -18.45
C LYS A 32 8.04 3.75 -18.53
N LYS A 33 8.57 4.96 -18.35
CA LYS A 33 7.88 6.25 -18.49
C LYS A 33 6.51 6.29 -17.86
N ILE A 34 6.39 5.83 -16.62
CA ILE A 34 5.14 5.83 -15.89
C ILE A 34 4.73 7.27 -15.58
N ASN A 35 3.47 7.60 -15.93
CA ASN A 35 2.84 8.88 -15.62
C ASN A 35 1.49 8.60 -14.99
N MET A 36 1.25 9.01 -13.72
CA MET A 36 -0.03 8.81 -13.08
C MET A 36 -0.26 9.80 -11.94
N GLU A 37 -1.54 9.97 -11.60
CA GLU A 37 -1.96 10.77 -10.47
C GLU A 37 -2.97 9.98 -9.64
N ILE A 38 -2.64 9.76 -8.37
CA ILE A 38 -3.49 9.07 -7.39
C ILE A 38 -4.13 10.12 -6.50
N ARG A 39 -5.45 10.14 -6.48
CA ARG A 39 -6.21 11.08 -5.64
C ARG A 39 -6.25 10.62 -4.19
N ALA A 40 -6.33 11.61 -3.31
CA ALA A 40 -6.51 11.38 -1.88
C ALA A 40 -7.87 10.71 -1.61
N ARG A 41 -7.89 9.77 -0.65
CA ARG A 41 -9.09 9.05 -0.20
C ARG A 41 -9.82 8.28 -1.32
N GLU A 42 -9.05 7.81 -2.31
CA GLU A 42 -9.52 6.85 -3.32
C GLU A 42 -8.73 5.53 -3.15
N ILE A 43 -9.36 4.43 -3.58
CA ILE A 43 -8.69 3.13 -3.72
C ILE A 43 -8.25 3.02 -5.17
N THR A 44 -6.93 2.94 -5.40
CA THR A 44 -6.36 2.67 -6.71
C THR A 44 -5.82 1.24 -6.76
N ALA A 45 -6.32 0.43 -7.68
CA ALA A 45 -5.82 -0.93 -7.90
C ALA A 45 -4.81 -0.98 -9.04
N PHE A 46 -3.73 -1.73 -8.85
CA PHE A 46 -2.76 -2.09 -9.89
C PHE A 46 -2.98 -3.54 -10.29
N ILE A 47 -3.33 -3.80 -11.55
CA ILE A 47 -3.56 -5.13 -12.12
C ILE A 47 -2.61 -5.41 -13.28
N GLY A 48 -2.43 -6.68 -13.62
CA GLY A 48 -1.58 -7.13 -14.72
C GLY A 48 -0.83 -8.42 -14.38
N PRO A 49 -0.13 -9.03 -15.35
CA PRO A 49 0.61 -10.27 -15.15
C PRO A 49 1.69 -10.16 -14.06
N SER A 50 2.16 -11.30 -13.56
CA SER A 50 3.30 -11.33 -12.64
C SER A 50 4.55 -10.76 -13.31
N GLY A 51 5.37 -10.03 -12.55
CA GLY A 51 6.61 -9.42 -13.06
C GLY A 51 6.45 -8.19 -13.94
N CYS A 52 5.23 -7.64 -14.15
CA CYS A 52 5.04 -6.46 -15.01
C CYS A 52 5.33 -5.10 -14.34
N GLY A 53 5.86 -5.05 -13.11
CA GLY A 53 6.30 -3.82 -12.44
C GLY A 53 5.37 -3.27 -11.36
N LYS A 54 4.19 -3.83 -11.11
CA LYS A 54 3.20 -3.32 -10.12
C LYS A 54 3.77 -3.11 -8.72
N SER A 55 4.35 -4.16 -8.14
CA SER A 55 4.96 -4.10 -6.79
C SER A 55 6.21 -3.21 -6.78
N THR A 56 6.92 -3.10 -7.91
CA THR A 56 8.05 -2.18 -8.07
C THR A 56 7.56 -0.73 -7.96
N LEU A 57 6.50 -0.36 -8.70
CA LEU A 57 5.92 0.98 -8.61
C LEU A 57 5.35 1.24 -7.20
N LEU A 58 4.61 0.29 -6.63
CA LEU A 58 4.07 0.42 -5.28
C LEU A 58 5.18 0.75 -4.26
N LYS A 59 6.29 -0.02 -4.29
CA LYS A 59 7.46 0.15 -3.40
C LYS A 59 8.24 1.43 -3.65
N THR A 60 8.08 2.05 -4.81
CA THR A 60 8.70 3.36 -5.10
C THR A 60 8.10 4.45 -4.21
N PHE A 61 6.80 4.43 -3.94
CA PHE A 61 6.11 5.50 -3.19
C PHE A 61 6.59 5.67 -1.74
N ASN A 62 7.16 4.63 -1.13
CA ASN A 62 7.77 4.70 0.21
C ASN A 62 9.29 4.45 0.20
N ARG A 63 9.91 4.48 -0.98
CA ARG A 63 11.36 4.30 -1.17
C ARG A 63 11.88 2.95 -0.64
N MET A 64 11.05 1.89 -0.68
CA MET A 64 11.52 0.53 -0.34
C MET A 64 12.49 -0.02 -1.39
N ASN A 65 12.44 0.49 -2.63
CA ASN A 65 13.38 0.11 -3.69
C ASN A 65 14.82 0.56 -3.42
N ASP A 66 15.04 1.54 -2.52
CA ASP A 66 16.38 1.94 -2.07
C ASP A 66 17.15 0.81 -1.37
N LEU A 67 16.42 -0.22 -0.91
CA LEU A 67 17.01 -1.41 -0.25
C LEU A 67 17.47 -2.48 -1.25
N VAL A 68 17.27 -2.27 -2.55
CA VAL A 68 17.66 -3.18 -3.61
C VAL A 68 18.94 -2.67 -4.27
N ASP A 69 20.01 -3.44 -4.18
CA ASP A 69 21.27 -3.08 -4.79
C ASP A 69 21.12 -2.92 -6.31
N GLY A 70 21.73 -1.86 -6.84
CA GLY A 70 21.68 -1.54 -8.27
C GLY A 70 20.34 -0.99 -8.75
N CYS A 71 19.42 -0.61 -7.84
CA CYS A 71 18.19 0.10 -8.21
C CYS A 71 18.53 1.54 -8.63
N ARG A 72 18.13 1.91 -9.85
CA ARG A 72 18.27 3.26 -10.41
C ARG A 72 16.89 3.75 -10.84
N ILE A 73 16.55 4.97 -10.42
CA ILE A 73 15.25 5.59 -10.67
C ILE A 73 15.49 6.95 -11.35
N GLU A 74 14.75 7.20 -12.44
CA GLU A 74 14.74 8.45 -13.19
C GLU A 74 13.30 8.96 -13.28
N GLY A 75 13.13 10.28 -13.46
CA GLY A 75 11.81 10.91 -13.41
C GLY A 75 11.51 11.50 -12.05
N LYS A 76 10.23 11.79 -11.80
CA LYS A 76 9.79 12.47 -10.59
C LYS A 76 8.63 11.74 -9.93
N VAL A 77 8.69 11.62 -8.60
CA VAL A 77 7.59 11.11 -7.78
C VAL A 77 7.33 12.07 -6.63
N GLU A 78 6.14 12.62 -6.59
CA GLU A 78 5.68 13.47 -5.51
C GLU A 78 4.67 12.71 -4.63
N VAL A 79 4.86 12.80 -3.32
CA VAL A 79 3.95 12.28 -2.30
C VAL A 79 3.63 13.44 -1.35
N GLY A 80 2.34 13.74 -1.13
CA GLY A 80 1.95 14.89 -0.33
C GLY A 80 2.63 16.19 -0.78
N GLY A 81 2.73 16.41 -2.10
CA GLY A 81 3.33 17.58 -2.71
C GLY A 81 4.85 17.69 -2.61
N GLN A 82 5.55 16.65 -2.11
CA GLN A 82 7.00 16.65 -1.98
C GLN A 82 7.64 15.62 -2.91
N ASP A 83 8.68 16.01 -3.64
CA ASP A 83 9.52 15.08 -4.39
C ASP A 83 10.24 14.14 -3.40
N ILE A 84 9.89 12.85 -3.48
CA ILE A 84 10.41 11.84 -2.53
C ILE A 84 11.89 11.52 -2.73
N PHE A 85 12.49 11.91 -3.86
CA PHE A 85 13.93 11.78 -4.14
C PHE A 85 14.70 13.06 -3.84
N GLY A 86 14.01 14.12 -3.43
CA GLY A 86 14.59 15.39 -3.00
C GLY A 86 15.13 15.35 -1.57
N ASN A 87 15.21 16.54 -0.95
CA ASN A 87 15.69 16.70 0.44
C ASN A 87 14.56 16.45 1.43
N ILE A 88 14.23 15.18 1.69
CA ILE A 88 13.19 14.75 2.64
C ILE A 88 13.77 13.86 3.73
N ASP A 89 13.03 13.70 4.83
CA ASP A 89 13.26 12.64 5.80
C ASP A 89 12.51 11.35 5.35
N VAL A 90 13.28 10.32 4.99
CA VAL A 90 12.72 9.03 4.54
C VAL A 90 11.95 8.33 5.66
N SER A 91 12.31 8.55 6.94
CA SER A 91 11.57 7.99 8.07
C SER A 91 10.19 8.64 8.19
N GLU A 92 10.10 9.95 7.96
CA GLU A 92 8.84 10.67 7.92
C GLU A 92 8.00 10.25 6.69
N LEU A 93 8.60 10.07 5.52
CA LEU A 93 7.92 9.49 4.36
C LEU A 93 7.30 8.14 4.70
N ARG A 94 8.06 7.21 5.28
CA ARG A 94 7.60 5.86 5.64
C ARG A 94 6.59 5.84 6.79
N LYS A 95 6.54 6.87 7.61
CA LYS A 95 5.47 7.08 8.58
C LYS A 95 4.16 7.43 7.89
N ASN A 96 4.20 8.35 6.92
CA ASN A 96 3.03 8.81 6.18
C ASN A 96 2.56 7.80 5.10
N VAL A 97 3.46 6.92 4.63
CA VAL A 97 3.17 5.92 3.59
C VAL A 97 3.42 4.52 4.14
N GLY A 98 2.40 3.97 4.81
CA GLY A 98 2.41 2.63 5.38
C GLY A 98 2.38 1.55 4.30
N MET A 99 2.90 0.35 4.62
CA MET A 99 2.92 -0.76 3.69
C MET A 99 2.52 -2.08 4.35
N VAL A 100 1.64 -2.80 3.65
CA VAL A 100 1.22 -4.17 3.96
C VAL A 100 1.73 -5.09 2.87
N PHE A 101 2.47 -6.12 3.25
CA PHE A 101 3.13 -7.05 2.33
C PHE A 101 2.22 -8.23 1.98
N GLN A 102 2.54 -8.90 0.87
CA GLN A 102 1.84 -10.07 0.35
C GLN A 102 1.76 -11.20 1.39
N LYS A 103 2.90 -11.53 2.02
CA LYS A 103 2.92 -12.49 3.13
C LYS A 103 2.79 -11.75 4.44
N PRO A 104 1.85 -12.15 5.32
CA PRO A 104 1.80 -11.60 6.67
C PRO A 104 3.17 -11.69 7.34
N ASN A 105 3.62 -10.59 7.92
CA ASN A 105 4.94 -10.51 8.56
C ASN A 105 4.85 -9.89 9.97
N PRO A 106 4.02 -10.43 10.86
CA PRO A 106 4.03 -9.96 12.24
C PRO A 106 5.42 -10.21 12.84
N PHE A 107 5.87 -9.29 13.68
CA PHE A 107 7.10 -9.50 14.42
C PHE A 107 6.92 -10.63 15.43
N ALA A 108 8.00 -11.36 15.76
CA ALA A 108 8.01 -12.46 16.73
C ALA A 108 7.88 -11.95 18.19
N MET A 109 6.83 -11.17 18.45
CA MET A 109 6.50 -10.55 19.72
C MET A 109 4.98 -10.60 19.97
N SER A 110 4.51 -10.02 21.08
CA SER A 110 3.09 -9.98 21.39
C SER A 110 2.27 -9.19 20.36
N ILE A 111 0.94 -9.41 20.32
CA ILE A 111 0.00 -8.61 19.52
C ILE A 111 0.13 -7.13 19.91
N TYR A 112 0.16 -6.85 21.20
CA TYR A 112 0.33 -5.50 21.75
C TYR A 112 1.63 -4.85 21.27
N ASP A 113 2.77 -5.53 21.38
CA ASP A 113 4.06 -4.96 20.99
C ASP A 113 4.20 -4.78 19.47
N ASN A 114 3.55 -5.62 18.65
CA ASN A 114 3.46 -5.41 17.21
C ASN A 114 2.84 -4.04 16.89
N ILE A 115 1.74 -3.68 17.54
CA ILE A 115 1.08 -2.38 17.32
C ILE A 115 1.92 -1.24 17.89
N CYS A 116 2.48 -1.41 19.08
CA CYS A 116 3.27 -0.39 19.76
C CYS A 116 4.62 -0.10 19.10
N PHE A 117 5.11 -0.96 18.21
CA PHE A 117 6.45 -0.85 17.63
C PHE A 117 6.67 0.49 16.93
N GLY A 118 5.80 0.84 15.99
CA GLY A 118 5.86 2.12 15.28
C GLY A 118 5.73 3.33 16.21
N PRO A 119 4.65 3.45 16.99
CA PRO A 119 4.48 4.54 17.95
C PRO A 119 5.67 4.74 18.87
N ARG A 120 6.25 3.67 19.42
CA ARG A 120 7.46 3.74 20.27
C ARG A 120 8.67 4.26 19.49
N THR A 121 8.84 3.87 18.24
CA THR A 121 9.92 4.35 17.37
C THR A 121 9.81 5.85 17.13
N PHE A 122 8.58 6.37 17.03
CA PHE A 122 8.31 7.80 16.91
C PHE A 122 8.18 8.54 18.25
N GLY A 123 8.63 7.93 19.36
CA GLY A 123 8.80 8.60 20.66
C GLY A 123 7.64 8.52 21.62
N ILE A 124 6.54 7.83 21.29
CA ILE A 124 5.42 7.63 22.24
C ILE A 124 5.84 6.60 23.30
N ARG A 125 5.87 7.02 24.58
CA ARG A 125 6.33 6.19 25.70
C ARG A 125 5.27 5.99 26.77
N LYS A 126 4.27 6.88 26.85
CA LYS A 126 3.24 6.84 27.88
C LYS A 126 2.33 5.64 27.65
N LYS A 127 2.22 4.77 28.69
CA LYS A 127 1.46 3.53 28.59
C LYS A 127 0.00 3.77 28.18
N SER A 128 -0.69 4.76 28.78
CA SER A 128 -2.08 5.06 28.47
C SER A 128 -2.30 5.48 27.00
N GLN A 129 -1.35 6.20 26.38
CA GLN A 129 -1.40 6.54 24.96
C GLN A 129 -1.20 5.30 24.07
N LEU A 130 -0.26 4.41 24.47
CA LEU A 130 -0.03 3.16 23.74
C LEU A 130 -1.26 2.24 23.84
N ASP A 131 -1.90 2.15 25.01
CA ASP A 131 -3.11 1.34 25.20
C ASP A 131 -4.25 1.84 24.28
N GLU A 132 -4.45 3.16 24.20
CA GLU A 132 -5.43 3.80 23.30
C GLU A 132 -5.12 3.54 21.81
N ILE A 133 -3.85 3.68 21.42
CA ILE A 133 -3.41 3.39 20.04
C ILE A 133 -3.66 1.92 19.70
N VAL A 134 -3.33 1.00 20.61
CA VAL A 134 -3.54 -0.45 20.41
C VAL A 134 -5.01 -0.75 20.19
N GLU A 135 -5.89 -0.28 21.08
CA GLU A 135 -7.32 -0.51 20.94
C GLU A 135 -7.86 0.10 19.63
N THR A 136 -7.55 1.37 19.37
CA THR A 136 -8.03 2.08 18.17
C THR A 136 -7.56 1.39 16.89
N SER A 137 -6.27 1.00 16.81
CA SER A 137 -5.73 0.35 15.61
C SER A 137 -6.33 -1.03 15.38
N LEU A 138 -6.54 -1.82 16.45
CA LEU A 138 -7.18 -3.13 16.35
C LEU A 138 -8.67 -3.02 16.01
N ARG A 139 -9.38 -1.99 16.49
CA ARG A 139 -10.76 -1.70 16.08
C ARG A 139 -10.84 -1.33 14.61
N LYS A 140 -9.99 -0.40 14.14
CA LYS A 140 -9.88 -0.03 12.72
C LYS A 140 -9.58 -1.23 11.83
N ALA A 141 -8.82 -2.23 12.31
CA ALA A 141 -8.51 -3.47 11.58
C ALA A 141 -9.52 -4.61 11.80
N ALA A 142 -10.68 -4.31 12.41
CA ALA A 142 -11.73 -5.29 12.74
C ALA A 142 -11.21 -6.52 13.50
N MET A 143 -10.28 -6.31 14.45
CA MET A 143 -9.63 -7.38 15.24
C MET A 143 -9.88 -7.31 16.73
N TRP A 144 -10.29 -6.14 17.25
CA TRP A 144 -10.35 -5.91 18.71
C TRP A 144 -11.10 -7.01 19.46
N GLU A 145 -12.31 -7.33 19.03
CA GLU A 145 -13.14 -8.33 19.72
C GLU A 145 -12.54 -9.76 19.66
N GLU A 146 -11.72 -10.03 18.67
CA GLU A 146 -11.07 -11.35 18.53
C GLU A 146 -9.83 -11.49 19.43
N VAL A 147 -9.17 -10.38 19.81
CA VAL A 147 -7.84 -10.45 20.43
C VAL A 147 -7.70 -9.68 21.76
N LYS A 148 -8.69 -8.89 22.18
CA LYS A 148 -8.63 -8.02 23.37
C LYS A 148 -8.21 -8.75 24.65
N ASP A 149 -8.61 -10.02 24.83
CA ASP A 149 -8.29 -10.82 26.00
C ASP A 149 -6.94 -11.56 25.91
N ARG A 150 -6.23 -11.39 24.80
CA ARG A 150 -4.95 -12.08 24.55
C ARG A 150 -3.88 -11.21 23.91
N LEU A 151 -3.90 -9.89 24.16
CA LEU A 151 -2.96 -8.91 23.60
C LEU A 151 -1.49 -9.24 23.87
N ASN A 152 -1.21 -9.89 25.01
CA ASN A 152 0.15 -10.31 25.41
C ASN A 152 0.58 -11.65 24.80
N ARG A 153 -0.27 -12.33 24.01
CA ARG A 153 0.09 -13.56 23.31
C ARG A 153 0.93 -13.25 22.07
N ASN A 154 1.82 -14.20 21.73
CA ASN A 154 2.66 -14.08 20.55
C ASN A 154 1.80 -14.04 19.26
N ALA A 155 2.08 -13.08 18.39
CA ALA A 155 1.34 -12.87 17.14
C ALA A 155 1.49 -14.05 16.15
N ALA A 156 2.54 -14.86 16.25
CA ALA A 156 2.73 -16.05 15.42
C ALA A 156 1.63 -17.11 15.61
N GLY A 157 0.92 -17.11 16.77
CA GLY A 157 -0.21 -18.00 17.04
C GLY A 157 -1.54 -17.59 16.41
N LEU A 158 -1.60 -16.50 15.67
CA LEU A 158 -2.78 -16.04 14.93
C LEU A 158 -2.94 -16.80 13.61
N SER A 159 -4.18 -16.93 13.11
CA SER A 159 -4.43 -17.44 11.75
C SER A 159 -3.85 -16.48 10.69
N GLY A 160 -3.64 -16.95 9.45
CA GLY A 160 -3.09 -16.13 8.37
C GLY A 160 -3.88 -14.82 8.14
N GLY A 161 -5.21 -14.91 8.11
CA GLY A 161 -6.06 -13.72 7.97
C GLY A 161 -5.98 -12.78 9.18
N GLN A 162 -5.85 -13.32 10.41
CA GLN A 162 -5.60 -12.50 11.61
C GLN A 162 -4.23 -11.86 11.58
N GLN A 163 -3.19 -12.58 11.16
CA GLN A 163 -1.84 -12.02 11.00
C GLN A 163 -1.83 -10.88 9.99
N GLN A 164 -2.54 -11.02 8.87
CA GLN A 164 -2.64 -9.96 7.86
C GLN A 164 -3.35 -8.73 8.41
N ARG A 165 -4.48 -8.90 9.08
CA ARG A 165 -5.19 -7.78 9.73
C ARG A 165 -4.35 -7.14 10.85
N LEU A 166 -3.53 -7.91 11.56
CA LEU A 166 -2.57 -7.36 12.53
C LEU A 166 -1.51 -6.50 11.83
N CYS A 167 -0.99 -6.92 10.66
CA CYS A 167 -0.05 -6.11 9.88
C CYS A 167 -0.69 -4.81 9.38
N ILE A 168 -1.99 -4.85 9.01
CA ILE A 168 -2.76 -3.63 8.70
C ILE A 168 -2.87 -2.74 9.95
N ALA A 169 -3.30 -3.29 11.10
CA ALA A 169 -3.41 -2.55 12.36
C ALA A 169 -2.08 -1.91 12.77
N ARG A 170 -0.96 -2.64 12.62
CA ARG A 170 0.40 -2.13 12.88
C ARG A 170 0.73 -0.93 11.98
N SER A 171 0.36 -0.99 10.71
CA SER A 171 0.57 0.13 9.78
C SER A 171 -0.30 1.34 10.14
N LEU A 172 -1.54 1.12 10.58
CA LEU A 172 -2.47 2.18 11.00
C LEU A 172 -2.08 2.85 12.33
N ALA A 173 -1.29 2.17 13.19
CA ALA A 173 -0.90 2.67 14.50
C ALA A 173 -0.02 3.93 14.49
N VAL A 174 0.58 4.26 13.36
CA VAL A 174 1.37 5.49 13.15
C VAL A 174 0.59 6.56 12.39
N GLU A 175 -0.72 6.32 12.13
CA GLU A 175 -1.64 7.22 11.44
C GLU A 175 -1.09 7.68 10.08
N PRO A 176 -0.86 6.76 9.13
CA PRO A 176 -0.38 7.11 7.81
C PRO A 176 -1.47 7.86 7.02
N GLU A 177 -1.07 8.59 5.97
CA GLU A 177 -2.00 9.20 5.00
C GLU A 177 -2.29 8.27 3.83
N ILE A 178 -1.31 7.42 3.49
CA ILE A 178 -1.39 6.46 2.39
C ILE A 178 -1.10 5.06 2.90
N LEU A 179 -1.91 4.09 2.49
CA LEU A 179 -1.71 2.68 2.78
C LEU A 179 -1.46 1.91 1.49
N LEU A 180 -0.25 1.40 1.34
CA LEU A 180 0.16 0.54 0.23
C LEU A 180 -0.10 -0.92 0.60
N MET A 181 -0.71 -1.68 -0.30
CA MET A 181 -1.02 -3.10 -0.10
C MET A 181 -0.53 -3.92 -1.29
N ASP A 182 0.48 -4.75 -1.07
CA ASP A 182 1.06 -5.64 -2.10
C ASP A 182 0.40 -7.01 -1.99
N GLU A 183 -0.60 -7.32 -2.84
CA GLU A 183 -1.36 -8.57 -2.89
C GLU A 183 -1.84 -9.09 -1.50
N PRO A 184 -2.52 -8.27 -0.69
CA PRO A 184 -2.75 -8.56 0.74
C PRO A 184 -3.62 -9.77 1.02
N THR A 185 -4.27 -10.35 0.01
CA THR A 185 -5.22 -11.46 0.14
C THR A 185 -4.80 -12.73 -0.60
N SER A 186 -3.64 -12.71 -1.30
CA SER A 186 -3.22 -13.80 -2.19
C SER A 186 -2.99 -15.14 -1.50
N ALA A 187 -2.67 -15.13 -0.20
CA ALA A 187 -2.42 -16.33 0.60
C ALA A 187 -3.56 -16.65 1.58
N LEU A 188 -4.75 -16.03 1.41
CA LEU A 188 -5.86 -16.15 2.35
C LEU A 188 -7.02 -16.97 1.76
N ASP A 189 -7.80 -17.58 2.64
CA ASP A 189 -9.06 -18.20 2.30
C ASP A 189 -10.13 -17.17 1.89
N PRO A 190 -11.22 -17.56 1.22
CA PRO A 190 -12.24 -16.64 0.73
C PRO A 190 -12.93 -15.81 1.84
N ILE A 191 -13.12 -16.38 3.04
CA ILE A 191 -13.76 -15.68 4.17
C ILE A 191 -12.83 -14.59 4.68
N SER A 192 -11.54 -14.90 4.86
CA SER A 192 -10.52 -13.93 5.28
C SER A 192 -10.32 -12.85 4.22
N THR A 193 -10.38 -13.21 2.93
CA THR A 193 -10.34 -12.25 1.82
C THR A 193 -11.50 -11.26 1.89
N GLY A 194 -12.74 -11.74 2.07
CA GLY A 194 -13.91 -10.86 2.20
C GLY A 194 -13.77 -9.87 3.36
N LYS A 195 -13.28 -10.32 4.52
CA LYS A 195 -13.03 -9.43 5.67
C LYS A 195 -11.98 -8.34 5.37
N ILE A 196 -10.95 -8.65 4.58
CA ILE A 196 -9.94 -7.66 4.17
C ILE A 196 -10.56 -6.66 3.17
N GLU A 197 -11.39 -7.12 2.22
CA GLU A 197 -12.08 -6.24 1.26
C GLU A 197 -13.02 -5.25 1.97
N GLU A 198 -13.85 -5.74 2.89
CA GLU A 198 -14.70 -4.87 3.72
C GLU A 198 -13.89 -3.87 4.53
N LEU A 199 -12.79 -4.31 5.12
CA LEU A 199 -11.87 -3.44 5.85
C LEU A 199 -11.30 -2.35 4.97
N VAL A 200 -10.83 -2.68 3.77
CA VAL A 200 -10.26 -1.72 2.80
C VAL A 200 -11.29 -0.66 2.40
N LEU A 201 -12.55 -1.06 2.17
CA LEU A 201 -13.65 -0.13 1.88
C LEU A 201 -13.93 0.83 3.03
N GLN A 202 -13.89 0.36 4.28
CA GLN A 202 -14.05 1.22 5.47
C GLN A 202 -12.87 2.18 5.65
N LEU A 203 -11.64 1.69 5.43
CA LEU A 203 -10.43 2.51 5.57
C LEU A 203 -10.35 3.65 4.55
N LYS A 204 -10.94 3.50 3.36
CA LYS A 204 -11.00 4.53 2.33
C LYS A 204 -11.53 5.88 2.82
N GLU A 205 -12.44 5.88 3.79
CA GLU A 205 -13.00 7.14 4.33
C GLU A 205 -11.92 8.08 4.90
N ASN A 206 -10.82 7.50 5.39
CA ASN A 206 -9.77 8.24 6.09
C ASN A 206 -8.40 8.12 5.44
N TYR A 207 -8.18 7.14 4.55
CA TYR A 207 -6.87 6.82 4.00
C TYR A 207 -6.91 6.75 2.47
N THR A 208 -5.83 7.17 1.83
CA THR A 208 -5.59 6.86 0.42
C THR A 208 -5.05 5.43 0.33
N ILE A 209 -5.61 4.59 -0.53
CA ILE A 209 -5.19 3.19 -0.61
C ILE A 209 -4.70 2.87 -2.02
N VAL A 210 -3.52 2.26 -2.11
CA VAL A 210 -3.01 1.69 -3.36
C VAL A 210 -2.82 0.19 -3.17
N ILE A 211 -3.53 -0.61 -3.95
CA ILE A 211 -3.52 -2.06 -3.82
C ILE A 211 -3.03 -2.73 -5.10
N VAL A 212 -2.04 -3.60 -4.99
CA VAL A 212 -1.68 -4.54 -6.05
C VAL A 212 -2.51 -5.80 -5.90
N THR A 213 -3.15 -6.26 -6.96
CA THR A 213 -3.85 -7.54 -6.98
C THR A 213 -3.76 -8.19 -8.35
N HIS A 214 -3.70 -9.52 -8.37
CA HIS A 214 -3.89 -10.32 -9.59
C HIS A 214 -5.36 -10.77 -9.75
N ASN A 215 -6.22 -10.50 -8.75
CA ASN A 215 -7.63 -10.83 -8.79
C ASN A 215 -8.44 -9.65 -9.34
N MET A 216 -8.83 -9.75 -10.61
CA MET A 216 -9.63 -8.73 -11.30
C MET A 216 -10.98 -8.49 -10.63
N GLN A 217 -11.63 -9.54 -10.13
CA GLN A 217 -12.90 -9.41 -9.43
C GLN A 217 -12.76 -8.61 -8.13
N GLN A 218 -11.64 -8.78 -7.40
CA GLN A 218 -11.34 -7.97 -6.24
C GLN A 218 -11.19 -6.49 -6.63
N ALA A 219 -10.38 -6.18 -7.66
CA ALA A 219 -10.22 -4.81 -8.14
C ALA A 219 -11.59 -4.18 -8.49
N THR A 220 -12.46 -4.92 -9.20
CA THR A 220 -13.81 -4.45 -9.58
C THR A 220 -14.70 -4.15 -8.37
N ARG A 221 -14.56 -4.94 -7.27
CA ARG A 221 -15.41 -4.72 -6.08
C ARG A 221 -14.99 -3.55 -5.22
N ILE A 222 -13.68 -3.28 -5.12
CA ILE A 222 -13.19 -2.34 -4.10
C ILE A 222 -12.53 -1.07 -4.65
N ALA A 223 -12.04 -1.06 -5.90
CA ALA A 223 -11.24 0.06 -6.39
C ALA A 223 -12.10 1.12 -7.11
N ASP A 224 -11.79 2.39 -6.88
CA ASP A 224 -12.34 3.53 -7.61
C ASP A 224 -11.69 3.65 -8.98
N LYS A 225 -10.35 3.50 -9.01
CA LYS A 225 -9.56 3.52 -10.23
C LYS A 225 -8.70 2.28 -10.33
N THR A 226 -8.46 1.87 -11.55
CA THR A 226 -7.59 0.72 -11.84
C THR A 226 -6.54 1.11 -12.88
N ALA A 227 -5.29 0.70 -12.65
CA ALA A 227 -4.19 0.80 -13.59
C ALA A 227 -3.80 -0.60 -14.07
N PHE A 228 -3.81 -0.82 -15.38
CA PHE A 228 -3.34 -2.05 -16.00
C PHE A 228 -1.88 -1.91 -16.44
N PHE A 229 -1.04 -2.84 -15.97
CA PHE A 229 0.40 -2.89 -16.27
C PHE A 229 0.74 -4.09 -17.14
N LEU A 230 1.65 -3.86 -18.09
CA LEU A 230 2.20 -4.91 -18.95
C LEU A 230 3.66 -4.59 -19.31
N LEU A 231 4.59 -5.52 -19.04
CA LEU A 231 6.01 -5.42 -19.41
C LEU A 231 6.70 -4.09 -19.02
N GLY A 232 6.38 -3.60 -17.82
CA GLY A 232 6.92 -2.36 -17.28
C GLY A 232 6.20 -1.08 -17.70
N GLU A 233 5.18 -1.17 -18.55
CA GLU A 233 4.37 -0.05 -19.00
C GLU A 233 3.04 0.01 -18.26
N MET A 234 2.56 1.20 -17.94
CA MET A 234 1.17 1.43 -17.57
C MET A 234 0.36 1.63 -18.86
N VAL A 235 -0.36 0.57 -19.25
CA VAL A 235 -1.08 0.51 -20.54
C VAL A 235 -2.36 1.34 -20.51
N GLU A 236 -3.11 1.24 -19.41
CA GLU A 236 -4.36 1.96 -19.22
C GLU A 236 -4.56 2.30 -17.75
N PHE A 237 -5.12 3.49 -17.48
CA PHE A 237 -5.46 3.96 -16.13
C PHE A 237 -6.74 4.78 -16.18
N GLY A 238 -7.69 4.47 -15.32
CA GLY A 238 -8.96 5.18 -15.27
C GLY A 238 -9.94 4.64 -14.23
N PRO A 239 -11.20 5.13 -14.24
CA PRO A 239 -12.26 4.60 -13.41
C PRO A 239 -12.41 3.09 -13.63
N THR A 240 -12.48 2.35 -12.52
CA THR A 240 -12.51 0.87 -12.54
C THR A 240 -13.65 0.34 -13.40
N GLU A 241 -14.86 0.89 -13.25
CA GLU A 241 -16.01 0.48 -14.04
C GLU A 241 -15.78 0.59 -15.55
N LEU A 242 -15.19 1.70 -16.00
CA LEU A 242 -14.91 1.93 -17.42
C LEU A 242 -13.80 1.01 -17.94
N LEU A 243 -12.73 0.82 -17.17
CA LEU A 243 -11.61 -0.04 -17.57
C LEU A 243 -12.06 -1.49 -17.77
N PHE A 244 -12.99 -2.00 -16.93
CA PHE A 244 -13.48 -3.37 -17.05
C PHE A 244 -14.62 -3.56 -18.03
N SER A 245 -15.46 -2.53 -18.27
CA SER A 245 -16.61 -2.63 -19.19
C SER A 245 -16.28 -2.20 -20.63
N ALA A 246 -15.40 -1.21 -20.80
CA ALA A 246 -15.05 -0.61 -22.09
C ALA A 246 -13.58 -0.19 -22.14
N PRO A 247 -12.63 -1.15 -22.05
CA PRO A 247 -11.20 -0.86 -22.10
C PRO A 247 -10.83 -0.22 -23.44
N LYS A 248 -9.96 0.78 -23.40
CA LYS A 248 -9.54 1.54 -24.59
C LYS A 248 -8.39 0.86 -25.34
N ASP A 249 -7.48 0.21 -24.61
CA ASP A 249 -6.33 -0.49 -25.20
C ASP A 249 -6.65 -1.97 -25.40
N LYS A 250 -6.35 -2.47 -26.59
CA LYS A 250 -6.58 -3.88 -26.95
C LYS A 250 -5.84 -4.88 -26.05
N ARG A 251 -4.68 -4.51 -25.53
CA ARG A 251 -3.91 -5.32 -24.57
C ARG A 251 -4.66 -5.47 -23.25
N CYS A 252 -5.32 -4.39 -22.79
CA CYS A 252 -6.16 -4.40 -21.61
C CYS A 252 -7.40 -5.27 -21.82
N GLU A 253 -8.10 -5.11 -22.96
CA GLU A 253 -9.26 -5.95 -23.32
C GLU A 253 -8.91 -7.44 -23.35
N ASN A 254 -7.78 -7.81 -23.98
CA ASN A 254 -7.32 -9.19 -24.05
C ASN A 254 -7.01 -9.76 -22.66
N TYR A 255 -6.38 -8.96 -21.79
CA TYR A 255 -6.09 -9.38 -20.42
C TYR A 255 -7.36 -9.64 -19.63
N ILE A 256 -8.32 -8.71 -19.66
CA ILE A 256 -9.60 -8.81 -18.92
C ILE A 256 -10.44 -9.99 -19.42
N SER A 257 -10.45 -10.23 -20.75
CA SER A 257 -11.21 -11.32 -21.35
C SER A 257 -10.54 -12.72 -21.26
N GLY A 258 -9.35 -12.79 -20.60
CA GLY A 258 -8.59 -14.05 -20.50
C GLY A 258 -7.97 -14.55 -21.81
N ARG A 259 -7.93 -13.72 -22.86
CA ARG A 259 -7.31 -14.02 -24.15
C ARG A 259 -5.83 -13.65 -24.22
N PHE A 260 -5.20 -13.68 -23.07
CA PHE A 260 -3.81 -13.32 -22.89
C PHE A 260 -2.96 -14.59 -23.05
N GLY A 261 -2.29 -14.75 -24.18
CA GLY A 261 -1.40 -15.83 -24.53
C GLY A 261 -0.52 -15.49 -25.69
#